data_c14a6e661a77f72817a46ae64638e42a
#
_entry.id   c14a6e661a77f72817a46ae64638e42a
#
_cell.length_a   1.000
_cell.length_b   1.000
_cell.length_c   1.000
_cell.angle_alpha   90.00
_cell.angle_beta   90.00
_cell.angle_gamma   90.00
#
_symmetry.space_group_name_H-M   'P 1'
#
loop_
_entity.id
_entity.type
_entity.pdbx_description
1 polymer ?
#
loop_
_entity_poly.entity_id
_entity_poly.type
_entity_poly.pdbx_seq_one_letter_code
_entity_poly.pdbx_strand_id
1 'polypeptide(L)'
;MARQQGWFALILALAIAAAAVLSSFPLQLGLDLRGGSQLTLEVQPAGEITTIGAEQMEAVKAVLDRRVNGLGVAESTLQTVGDDQLVLQLPGVTDPTRAADVLGSTALLEFRAQQPDTQEEVQSLRQLRAQLQSVLATRSAEDSPELDPEEQEELQNRQKELGLEGTATTETEQLQQLLERTNREILDRFEPTAFTGKQLVSAGRQQQQNGSGWEVTLNFNAEGGEKFAQLTQSIAGTGRLLGIVLDGELISEASVGPQYKAAGISGGTASISGNFTAEDARDLEVQLRGGSLPLPVEILEVRTIGPSLGAENVRRSLIAALSGLFLVGIFMLLIYRLAGAVAVMALSLYALFNLAVYALIPVTLTLPGIAGFILSIGMAVDANVLIFERIKDELRRGNTLIRSIETGFSEAFSSIVDGHLTTLISCAALFFLGTGLVKGFAATLGIGVLLSLFTALTCTRTLLRFLMSYQGLRRPTNFLPARQLPTTAS
;
A
#
# COMPACT_ATOMS: atom_id res chain seq x y z
N MET A 1 -20.75 -40.34 -25.14
CA MET A 1 -21.53 -39.67 -24.09
C MET A 1 -20.73 -39.54 -22.80
N ALA A 2 -20.16 -40.57 -22.19
CA ALA A 2 -19.40 -40.49 -20.92
C ALA A 2 -18.24 -39.45 -20.89
N ARG A 3 -17.46 -39.35 -21.96
CA ARG A 3 -16.34 -38.38 -22.06
C ARG A 3 -16.82 -36.90 -22.07
N GLN A 4 -17.99 -36.64 -22.68
CA GLN A 4 -18.56 -35.28 -22.72
C GLN A 4 -19.17 -34.87 -21.38
N GLN A 5 -19.82 -35.83 -20.68
CA GLN A 5 -20.32 -35.62 -19.31
C GLN A 5 -19.19 -35.36 -18.33
N GLY A 6 -18.01 -36.03 -18.50
CA GLY A 6 -16.83 -35.78 -17.66
C GLY A 6 -16.29 -34.37 -17.81
N TRP A 7 -16.18 -33.82 -19.02
CA TRP A 7 -15.75 -32.43 -19.23
C TRP A 7 -16.74 -31.39 -18.67
N PHE A 8 -18.04 -31.65 -18.81
CA PHE A 8 -19.07 -30.78 -18.23
C PHE A 8 -19.02 -30.80 -16.69
N ALA A 9 -18.88 -32.01 -16.10
CA ALA A 9 -18.72 -32.14 -14.65
C ALA A 9 -17.44 -31.42 -14.14
N LEU A 10 -16.35 -31.47 -14.91
CA LEU A 10 -15.12 -30.73 -14.55
C LEU A 10 -15.34 -29.23 -14.58
N ILE A 11 -16.01 -28.68 -15.59
CA ILE A 11 -16.31 -27.24 -15.68
C ILE A 11 -17.21 -26.82 -14.50
N LEU A 12 -18.20 -27.63 -14.16
CA LEU A 12 -19.08 -27.37 -13.04
C LEU A 12 -18.31 -27.42 -11.69
N ALA A 13 -17.42 -28.39 -11.52
CA ALA A 13 -16.56 -28.47 -10.34
C ALA A 13 -15.62 -27.27 -10.22
N LEU A 14 -15.03 -26.81 -11.33
CA LEU A 14 -14.22 -25.59 -11.37
C LEU A 14 -15.05 -24.33 -11.05
N ALA A 15 -16.30 -24.24 -11.51
CA ALA A 15 -17.17 -23.12 -11.20
C ALA A 15 -17.54 -23.09 -9.70
N ILE A 16 -17.81 -24.25 -9.09
CA ILE A 16 -18.05 -24.36 -7.65
C ILE A 16 -16.78 -23.99 -6.86
N ALA A 17 -15.62 -24.48 -7.27
CA ALA A 17 -14.35 -24.14 -6.66
C ALA A 17 -14.06 -22.63 -6.77
N ALA A 18 -14.31 -22.01 -7.93
CA ALA A 18 -14.16 -20.57 -8.11
C ALA A 18 -15.09 -19.75 -7.19
N ALA A 19 -16.35 -20.19 -7.03
CA ALA A 19 -17.29 -19.56 -6.11
C ALA A 19 -16.84 -19.72 -4.64
N ALA A 20 -16.30 -20.88 -4.28
CA ALA A 20 -15.74 -21.12 -2.95
C ALA A 20 -14.49 -20.24 -2.67
N VAL A 21 -13.62 -20.05 -3.66
CA VAL A 21 -12.48 -19.15 -3.55
C VAL A 21 -12.95 -17.72 -3.28
N LEU A 22 -13.91 -17.21 -4.03
CA LEU A 22 -14.44 -15.85 -3.86
C LEU A 22 -15.13 -15.64 -2.50
N SER A 23 -15.69 -16.69 -1.89
CA SER A 23 -16.27 -16.61 -0.57
C SER A 23 -15.23 -16.63 0.57
N SER A 24 -14.04 -17.18 0.30
CA SER A 24 -12.97 -17.37 1.29
C SER A 24 -11.87 -16.31 1.22
N PHE A 25 -11.63 -15.75 0.03
CA PHE A 25 -10.56 -14.78 -0.22
C PHE A 25 -11.15 -13.47 -0.75
N PRO A 26 -11.07 -12.36 -0.01
CA PRO A 26 -11.52 -11.07 -0.49
C PRO A 26 -10.64 -10.56 -1.64
N LEU A 27 -11.23 -9.81 -2.57
CA LEU A 27 -10.49 -9.12 -3.62
C LEU A 27 -9.71 -7.96 -3.02
N GLN A 28 -8.44 -7.85 -3.37
CA GLN A 28 -7.59 -6.72 -2.95
C GLN A 28 -7.87 -5.51 -3.84
N LEU A 29 -8.33 -4.41 -3.21
CA LEU A 29 -8.64 -3.17 -3.90
C LEU A 29 -7.48 -2.18 -3.74
N GLY A 30 -7.03 -1.60 -4.83
CA GLY A 30 -6.00 -0.57 -4.84
C GLY A 30 -6.49 0.77 -4.27
N LEU A 31 -5.54 1.69 -4.13
CA LEU A 31 -5.75 3.02 -3.57
C LEU A 31 -6.92 3.77 -4.23
N ASP A 32 -7.05 3.69 -5.56
CA ASP A 32 -8.09 4.36 -6.34
C ASP A 32 -9.52 3.91 -6.00
N LEU A 33 -9.66 2.71 -5.43
CA LEU A 33 -10.95 2.06 -5.13
C LEU A 33 -11.25 2.05 -3.64
N ARG A 34 -10.22 1.92 -2.80
CA ARG A 34 -10.37 1.84 -1.34
C ARG A 34 -10.26 3.21 -0.68
N GLY A 35 -9.64 4.17 -1.38
CA GLY A 35 -9.16 5.42 -0.82
C GLY A 35 -7.89 5.20 0.00
N GLY A 36 -7.27 6.29 0.42
CA GLY A 36 -6.02 6.28 1.18
C GLY A 36 -5.01 7.29 0.64
N SER A 37 -3.73 7.09 0.94
CA SER A 37 -2.67 8.03 0.62
C SER A 37 -1.56 7.39 -0.20
N GLN A 38 -0.98 8.16 -1.11
CA GLN A 38 0.24 7.84 -1.83
C GLN A 38 1.30 8.87 -1.47
N LEU A 39 2.45 8.38 -1.06
CA LEU A 39 3.63 9.18 -0.75
C LEU A 39 4.68 8.91 -1.83
N THR A 40 5.22 9.98 -2.42
CA THR A 40 6.41 9.90 -3.26
C THR A 40 7.57 10.40 -2.42
N LEU A 41 8.54 9.52 -2.22
CA LEU A 41 9.69 9.74 -1.36
C LEU A 41 10.95 9.78 -2.22
N GLU A 42 11.87 10.69 -1.94
CA GLU A 42 13.19 10.75 -2.56
C GLU A 42 14.25 10.43 -1.52
N VAL A 43 15.11 9.50 -1.83
CA VAL A 43 16.25 9.17 -0.98
C VAL A 43 17.35 10.18 -1.23
N GLN A 44 17.84 10.83 -0.16
CA GLN A 44 18.86 11.88 -0.25
C GLN A 44 20.24 11.30 0.04
N PRO A 45 21.27 11.67 -0.73
CA PRO A 45 22.64 11.31 -0.41
C PRO A 45 23.07 11.97 0.92
N ALA A 46 23.80 11.25 1.77
CA ALA A 46 24.25 11.75 3.06
C ALA A 46 25.61 11.16 3.46
N GLY A 47 26.41 11.93 4.18
CA GLY A 47 27.73 11.53 4.67
C GLY A 47 28.72 11.23 3.52
N GLU A 48 29.28 10.03 3.53
CA GLU A 48 30.24 9.58 2.49
C GLU A 48 29.53 9.04 1.22
N ILE A 49 28.20 8.84 1.28
CA ILE A 49 27.42 8.30 0.18
C ILE A 49 26.94 9.46 -0.73
N THR A 50 27.60 9.63 -1.86
CA THR A 50 27.30 10.68 -2.85
C THR A 50 26.40 10.19 -3.99
N THR A 51 26.30 8.87 -4.19
CA THR A 51 25.45 8.25 -5.21
C THR A 51 24.63 7.13 -4.58
N ILE A 52 23.34 7.10 -4.89
CA ILE A 52 22.41 6.10 -4.38
C ILE A 52 22.47 4.90 -5.31
N GLY A 53 22.88 3.75 -4.78
CA GLY A 53 22.89 2.48 -5.50
C GLY A 53 21.74 1.58 -5.10
N ALA A 54 21.60 0.46 -5.80
CA ALA A 54 20.53 -0.50 -5.55
C ALA A 54 20.56 -1.08 -4.12
N GLU A 55 21.75 -1.23 -3.51
CA GLU A 55 21.91 -1.73 -2.14
C GLU A 55 21.37 -0.74 -1.11
N GLN A 56 21.69 0.55 -1.26
CA GLN A 56 21.20 1.61 -0.40
C GLN A 56 19.67 1.75 -0.51
N MET A 57 19.15 1.70 -1.72
CA MET A 57 17.72 1.75 -1.98
C MET A 57 16.98 0.57 -1.32
N GLU A 58 17.51 -0.64 -1.42
CA GLU A 58 16.91 -1.82 -0.79
C GLU A 58 16.98 -1.74 0.75
N ALA A 59 18.06 -1.18 1.31
CA ALA A 59 18.18 -0.97 2.74
C ALA A 59 17.14 0.06 3.26
N VAL A 60 16.96 1.18 2.56
CA VAL A 60 15.91 2.18 2.87
C VAL A 60 14.52 1.53 2.78
N LYS A 61 14.26 0.81 1.70
CA LYS A 61 13.00 0.12 1.47
C LYS A 61 12.67 -0.88 2.58
N ALA A 62 13.65 -1.65 3.05
CA ALA A 62 13.47 -2.61 4.13
C ALA A 62 13.08 -1.93 5.47
N VAL A 63 13.57 -0.73 5.74
CA VAL A 63 13.18 0.06 6.92
C VAL A 63 11.75 0.58 6.76
N LEU A 64 11.44 1.18 5.60
CA LEU A 64 10.11 1.70 5.31
C LEU A 64 9.04 0.60 5.36
N ASP A 65 9.30 -0.58 4.80
CA ASP A 65 8.38 -1.72 4.87
C ASP A 65 8.09 -2.13 6.33
N ARG A 66 9.10 -2.16 7.21
CA ARG A 66 8.90 -2.46 8.63
C ARG A 66 8.05 -1.42 9.32
N ARG A 67 8.25 -0.13 9.02
CA ARG A 67 7.47 0.97 9.59
C ARG A 67 6.02 0.93 9.11
N VAL A 68 5.79 0.73 7.83
CA VAL A 68 4.45 0.60 7.24
C VAL A 68 3.68 -0.56 7.87
N ASN A 69 4.35 -1.72 8.04
CA ASN A 69 3.76 -2.87 8.72
C ASN A 69 3.45 -2.56 10.19
N GLY A 70 4.31 -1.79 10.87
CA GLY A 70 4.09 -1.31 12.24
C GLY A 70 2.89 -0.37 12.39
N LEU A 71 2.63 0.46 11.37
CA LEU A 71 1.42 1.29 11.31
C LEU A 71 0.12 0.46 11.18
N GLY A 72 0.25 -0.84 10.87
CA GLY A 72 -0.90 -1.73 10.71
C GLY A 72 -1.67 -1.51 9.40
N VAL A 73 -1.02 -0.94 8.40
CA VAL A 73 -1.60 -0.76 7.06
C VAL A 73 -1.50 -2.09 6.31
N ALA A 74 -2.64 -2.74 6.16
CA ALA A 74 -2.73 -3.94 5.33
C ALA A 74 -2.64 -3.54 3.84
N GLU A 75 -1.94 -4.37 3.05
CA GLU A 75 -1.89 -4.25 1.58
C GLU A 75 -1.15 -2.99 1.06
N SER A 76 -0.19 -2.45 1.83
CA SER A 76 0.68 -1.37 1.34
C SER A 76 1.55 -1.85 0.17
N THR A 77 1.86 -0.94 -0.74
CA THR A 77 2.74 -1.23 -1.88
C THR A 77 3.88 -0.22 -1.92
N LEU A 78 5.12 -0.69 -1.83
CA LEU A 78 6.32 0.12 -1.92
C LEU A 78 7.11 -0.25 -3.17
N GLN A 79 7.25 0.71 -4.11
CA GLN A 79 7.90 0.50 -5.41
C GLN A 79 9.00 1.53 -5.62
N THR A 80 10.12 1.08 -6.18
CA THR A 80 11.20 1.97 -6.63
C THR A 80 10.84 2.54 -8.02
N VAL A 81 11.05 3.84 -8.19
CA VAL A 81 10.84 4.57 -9.43
C VAL A 81 12.12 5.36 -9.74
N GLY A 82 12.75 5.08 -10.88
CA GLY A 82 14.08 5.63 -11.16
C GLY A 82 15.14 5.03 -10.24
N ASP A 83 16.17 5.84 -9.95
CA ASP A 83 17.33 5.39 -9.17
C ASP A 83 17.27 5.79 -7.69
N ASP A 84 16.46 6.81 -7.35
CA ASP A 84 16.45 7.48 -6.05
C ASP A 84 15.06 7.70 -5.45
N GLN A 85 13.97 7.33 -6.15
CA GLN A 85 12.61 7.55 -5.69
C GLN A 85 11.90 6.27 -5.26
N LEU A 86 11.03 6.42 -4.28
CA LEU A 86 10.13 5.38 -3.77
C LEU A 86 8.68 5.89 -3.80
N VAL A 87 7.79 5.13 -4.38
CA VAL A 87 6.35 5.39 -4.34
C VAL A 87 5.71 4.39 -3.38
N LEU A 88 5.15 4.92 -2.32
CA LEU A 88 4.45 4.17 -1.29
C LEU A 88 2.95 4.42 -1.38
N GLN A 89 2.17 3.36 -1.50
CA GLN A 89 0.72 3.40 -1.47
C GLN A 89 0.22 2.80 -0.15
N LEU A 90 -0.63 3.56 0.55
CA LEU A 90 -1.20 3.25 1.85
C LEU A 90 -2.73 3.22 1.77
N PRO A 91 -3.35 2.13 1.31
CA PRO A 91 -4.79 2.03 1.23
C PRO A 91 -5.43 2.14 2.62
N GLY A 92 -6.52 2.93 2.72
CA GLY A 92 -7.28 3.11 3.96
C GLY A 92 -6.64 4.04 5.01
N VAL A 93 -5.46 4.62 4.75
CA VAL A 93 -4.87 5.63 5.63
C VAL A 93 -5.58 6.96 5.42
N THR A 94 -6.17 7.48 6.51
CA THR A 94 -6.95 8.73 6.50
C THR A 94 -6.11 9.95 6.85
N ASP A 95 -5.00 9.76 7.57
CA ASP A 95 -4.05 10.80 7.93
C ASP A 95 -2.71 10.59 7.21
N PRO A 96 -2.52 11.21 6.05
CA PRO A 96 -1.28 11.10 5.29
C PRO A 96 -0.12 11.86 5.93
N THR A 97 -0.38 12.94 6.65
CA THR A 97 0.66 13.77 7.27
C THR A 97 1.37 12.97 8.36
N ARG A 98 0.61 12.36 9.24
CA ARG A 98 1.15 11.48 10.28
C ARG A 98 1.92 10.29 9.69
N ALA A 99 1.39 9.66 8.63
CA ALA A 99 2.11 8.59 7.96
C ALA A 99 3.44 9.09 7.37
N ALA A 100 3.45 10.29 6.80
CA ALA A 100 4.62 10.94 6.25
C ALA A 100 5.68 11.20 7.33
N ASP A 101 5.28 11.72 8.48
CA ASP A 101 6.18 12.01 9.63
C ASP A 101 6.83 10.74 10.16
N VAL A 102 6.05 9.67 10.36
CA VAL A 102 6.57 8.38 10.86
C VAL A 102 7.53 7.73 9.86
N LEU A 103 7.27 7.85 8.57
CA LEU A 103 8.06 7.21 7.53
C LEU A 103 9.28 8.03 7.12
N GLY A 104 9.16 9.37 7.10
CA GLY A 104 10.23 10.27 6.69
C GLY A 104 11.30 10.50 7.74
N SER A 105 10.99 10.31 9.05
CA SER A 105 11.97 10.47 10.11
C SER A 105 13.14 9.50 9.96
N THR A 106 14.38 9.96 10.24
CA THR A 106 15.54 9.07 10.21
C THR A 106 15.51 8.06 11.36
N ALA A 107 14.81 8.39 12.45
CA ALA A 107 14.72 7.62 13.69
C ALA A 107 16.10 7.24 14.25
N LEU A 108 17.03 8.18 14.18
CA LEU A 108 18.35 8.03 14.77
C LEU A 108 18.26 8.25 16.28
N LEU A 109 18.15 7.16 17.01
CA LEU A 109 18.11 7.20 18.47
C LEU A 109 19.53 7.26 19.03
N GLU A 110 19.77 8.22 19.93
CA GLU A 110 21.05 8.43 20.59
C GLU A 110 20.86 8.59 22.09
N PHE A 111 21.84 8.07 22.85
CA PHE A 111 21.91 8.19 24.30
C PHE A 111 23.11 9.04 24.66
N ARG A 112 22.88 10.14 25.38
CA ARG A 112 23.90 11.12 25.74
C ARG A 112 23.84 11.43 27.21
N ALA A 113 25.00 11.67 27.85
CA ALA A 113 25.08 12.19 29.21
C ALA A 113 25.10 13.70 29.18
N GLN A 114 24.47 14.39 30.15
CA GLN A 114 24.62 15.81 30.31
C GLN A 114 26.09 16.13 30.70
N GLN A 115 26.64 17.23 30.17
CA GLN A 115 28.00 17.67 30.49
C GLN A 115 28.11 18.04 32.00
N PRO A 116 29.28 17.84 32.64
CA PRO A 116 29.51 18.30 33.99
C PRO A 116 29.31 19.82 34.12
N ASP A 117 28.85 20.24 35.28
CA ASP A 117 28.71 21.66 35.66
C ASP A 117 27.73 22.51 34.82
N THR A 118 26.84 21.87 34.04
CA THR A 118 25.83 22.55 33.21
C THR A 118 24.40 22.44 33.78
N GLN A 119 24.24 21.97 35.03
CA GLN A 119 22.91 21.66 35.59
C GLN A 119 22.01 22.90 35.70
N GLU A 120 22.56 24.05 36.15
CA GLU A 120 21.80 25.30 36.28
C GLU A 120 21.38 25.85 34.91
N GLU A 121 22.29 25.82 33.93
CA GLU A 121 22.01 26.27 32.57
C GLU A 121 20.92 25.42 31.90
N VAL A 122 21.03 24.09 31.98
CA VAL A 122 20.03 23.19 31.44
C VAL A 122 18.67 23.38 32.10
N GLN A 123 18.66 23.61 33.43
CA GLN A 123 17.41 23.86 34.16
C GLN A 123 16.74 25.16 33.72
N SER A 124 17.48 26.25 33.50
CA SER A 124 16.93 27.50 32.98
C SER A 124 16.37 27.37 31.55
N LEU A 125 17.10 26.68 30.67
CA LEU A 125 16.66 26.42 29.31
C LEU A 125 15.41 25.51 29.27
N ARG A 126 15.31 24.54 30.18
CA ARG A 126 14.10 23.68 30.30
C ARG A 126 12.87 24.49 30.76
N GLN A 127 13.03 25.44 31.65
CA GLN A 127 11.95 26.34 32.08
C GLN A 127 11.48 27.19 30.90
N LEU A 128 12.42 27.75 30.14
CA LEU A 128 12.10 28.51 28.92
C LEU A 128 11.38 27.63 27.88
N ARG A 129 11.86 26.41 27.63
CA ARG A 129 11.19 25.45 26.73
C ARG A 129 9.76 25.18 27.17
N ALA A 130 9.52 24.93 28.45
CA ALA A 130 8.19 24.67 28.98
C ALA A 130 7.26 25.88 28.81
N GLN A 131 7.76 27.10 29.02
CA GLN A 131 7.00 28.34 28.78
C GLN A 131 6.63 28.47 27.29
N LEU A 132 7.60 28.30 26.38
CA LEU A 132 7.36 28.38 24.93
C LEU A 132 6.33 27.34 24.45
N GLN A 133 6.43 26.11 24.95
CA GLN A 133 5.47 25.05 24.63
C GLN A 133 4.06 25.37 25.14
N SER A 134 3.94 25.92 26.33
CA SER A 134 2.64 26.34 26.89
C SER A 134 1.99 27.45 26.07
N VAL A 135 2.77 28.45 25.64
CA VAL A 135 2.30 29.55 24.80
C VAL A 135 1.88 29.04 23.43
N LEU A 136 2.65 28.18 22.80
CA LEU A 136 2.30 27.57 21.51
C LEU A 136 1.04 26.70 21.60
N ALA A 137 0.90 25.91 22.66
CA ALA A 137 -0.29 25.08 22.88
C ALA A 137 -1.56 25.92 23.07
N THR A 138 -1.46 27.05 23.78
CA THR A 138 -2.59 27.99 23.97
C THR A 138 -2.98 28.65 22.65
N ARG A 139 -2.04 28.93 21.75
CA ARG A 139 -2.29 29.59 20.45
C ARG A 139 -2.76 28.68 19.34
N SER A 140 -2.56 27.39 19.46
CA SER A 140 -3.12 26.42 18.51
C SER A 140 -4.65 26.28 18.63
N ALA A 141 -5.26 26.84 19.66
CA ALA A 141 -6.71 26.96 19.79
C ALA A 141 -7.19 28.21 19.02
N GLU A 142 -8.16 28.05 18.11
CA GLU A 142 -8.68 29.05 17.15
C GLU A 142 -9.21 30.39 17.77
N ASP A 143 -9.17 30.58 19.08
CA ASP A 143 -9.74 31.73 19.80
C ASP A 143 -8.78 32.28 20.90
N SER A 144 -7.49 32.38 20.59
CA SER A 144 -6.49 32.80 21.60
C SER A 144 -6.36 34.32 21.70
N PRO A 145 -6.36 34.90 22.89
CA PRO A 145 -6.08 36.32 23.09
C PRO A 145 -4.63 36.67 22.72
N GLU A 146 -4.38 37.89 22.24
CA GLU A 146 -3.03 38.40 22.02
C GLU A 146 -2.21 38.32 23.35
N LEU A 147 -0.90 38.05 23.23
CA LEU A 147 0.01 38.03 24.38
C LEU A 147 -0.05 39.36 25.15
N ASP A 148 0.04 39.27 26.47
CA ASP A 148 0.14 40.44 27.30
C ASP A 148 1.41 41.24 26.89
N PRO A 149 1.37 42.58 26.90
CA PRO A 149 2.53 43.42 26.52
C PRO A 149 3.83 43.10 27.26
N GLU A 150 3.74 42.64 28.52
CA GLU A 150 4.91 42.20 29.32
C GLU A 150 5.52 40.90 28.77
N GLU A 151 4.67 39.93 28.34
CA GLU A 151 5.12 38.68 27.74
C GLU A 151 5.74 38.89 26.35
N GLN A 152 5.18 39.85 25.58
CA GLN A 152 5.75 40.26 24.29
C GLN A 152 7.13 40.89 24.43
N GLU A 153 7.35 41.75 25.44
CA GLU A 153 8.61 42.39 25.68
C GLU A 153 9.69 41.38 26.17
N GLU A 154 9.29 40.43 27.01
CA GLU A 154 10.17 39.34 27.45
C GLU A 154 10.62 38.43 26.32
N LEU A 155 9.69 38.06 25.43
CA LEU A 155 9.98 37.29 24.20
C LEU A 155 10.89 38.05 23.25
N GLN A 156 10.65 39.33 23.00
CA GLN A 156 11.49 40.17 22.14
C GLN A 156 12.92 40.33 22.70
N ASN A 157 13.04 40.49 24.00
CA ASN A 157 14.36 40.58 24.66
C ASN A 157 15.13 39.26 24.53
N ARG A 158 14.43 38.14 24.63
CA ARG A 158 15.02 36.81 24.48
C ARG A 158 15.40 36.50 23.02
N GLN A 159 14.60 36.95 22.06
CA GLN A 159 14.93 36.86 20.62
C GLN A 159 16.21 37.66 20.30
N LYS A 160 16.38 38.83 20.91
CA LYS A 160 17.60 39.63 20.74
C LYS A 160 18.83 38.94 21.35
N GLU A 161 18.70 38.36 22.54
CA GLU A 161 19.78 37.58 23.16
C GLU A 161 20.20 36.39 22.28
N LEU A 162 19.24 35.79 21.59
CA LEU A 162 19.46 34.60 20.73
C LEU A 162 19.76 34.96 19.26
N GLY A 163 19.80 36.24 18.89
CA GLY A 163 20.16 36.69 17.53
C GLY A 163 19.17 36.32 16.42
N LEU A 164 17.86 36.24 16.75
CA LEU A 164 16.79 35.85 15.81
C LEU A 164 16.07 37.03 15.19
N GLU A 165 16.68 38.20 15.08
CA GLU A 165 16.05 39.39 14.51
C GLU A 165 15.79 39.21 13.00
N GLY A 166 14.51 39.23 12.59
CA GLY A 166 14.08 39.52 11.22
C GLY A 166 13.82 38.35 10.25
N THR A 167 13.71 37.09 10.72
CA THR A 167 13.56 35.92 9.84
C THR A 167 12.16 35.34 9.75
N ALA A 168 11.23 35.67 10.63
CA ALA A 168 9.87 35.11 10.64
C ALA A 168 8.80 36.18 10.40
N THR A 169 7.78 35.81 9.63
CA THR A 169 6.68 36.72 9.23
C THR A 169 5.49 36.67 10.18
N THR A 170 5.35 35.61 10.98
CA THR A 170 4.26 35.44 11.95
C THR A 170 4.83 35.18 13.34
N GLU A 171 4.10 35.62 14.37
CA GLU A 171 4.46 35.45 15.77
C GLU A 171 4.58 33.96 16.17
N THR A 172 3.75 33.11 15.59
CA THR A 172 3.82 31.64 15.79
C THR A 172 5.11 31.05 15.21
N GLU A 173 5.54 31.48 14.03
CA GLU A 173 6.82 31.06 13.44
C GLU A 173 8.00 31.50 14.27
N GLN A 174 7.93 32.71 14.87
CA GLN A 174 8.98 33.20 15.76
C GLN A 174 9.10 32.35 17.03
N LEU A 175 7.96 31.96 17.62
CA LEU A 175 7.93 31.08 18.80
C LEU A 175 8.48 29.67 18.48
N GLN A 176 8.16 29.14 17.32
CA GLN A 176 8.68 27.84 16.86
C GLN A 176 10.19 27.90 16.65
N GLN A 177 10.72 28.92 15.99
CA GLN A 177 12.16 29.10 15.80
C GLN A 177 12.91 29.26 17.15
N LEU A 178 12.32 29.98 18.11
CA LEU A 178 12.87 30.12 19.44
C LEU A 178 12.88 28.78 20.19
N LEU A 179 11.82 27.99 20.06
CA LEU A 179 11.74 26.65 20.66
C LEU A 179 12.79 25.70 20.05
N GLU A 180 12.93 25.69 18.74
CA GLU A 180 13.96 24.88 18.05
C GLU A 180 15.38 25.27 18.50
N ARG A 181 15.64 26.56 18.61
CA ARG A 181 16.95 27.03 19.08
C ARG A 181 17.21 26.66 20.53
N THR A 182 16.21 26.83 21.41
CA THR A 182 16.30 26.40 22.81
C THR A 182 16.58 24.90 22.91
N ASN A 183 15.94 24.08 22.10
CA ASN A 183 16.21 22.64 22.05
C ASN A 183 17.64 22.34 21.61
N ARG A 184 18.19 23.04 20.61
CA ARG A 184 19.60 22.91 20.20
C ARG A 184 20.56 23.34 21.33
N GLU A 185 20.30 24.43 21.99
CA GLU A 185 21.14 24.89 23.12
C GLU A 185 21.11 23.90 24.27
N ILE A 186 20.00 23.31 24.58
CA ILE A 186 19.90 22.21 25.57
C ILE A 186 20.77 21.03 25.09
N LEU A 187 20.68 20.64 23.82
CA LEU A 187 21.43 19.51 23.25
C LEU A 187 22.95 19.77 23.28
N ASP A 188 23.39 21.00 23.06
CA ASP A 188 24.81 21.40 23.12
C ASP A 188 25.40 21.24 24.51
N ARG A 189 24.57 21.13 25.57
CA ARG A 189 24.99 20.83 26.94
C ARG A 189 25.07 19.35 27.25
N PHE A 190 24.90 18.49 26.22
CA PHE A 190 25.12 17.05 26.35
C PHE A 190 26.44 16.64 25.69
N GLU A 191 27.03 15.58 26.22
CA GLU A 191 28.22 14.96 25.66
C GLU A 191 27.94 14.34 24.28
N PRO A 192 28.95 14.04 23.46
CA PRO A 192 28.80 13.26 22.25
C PRO A 192 28.08 11.95 22.53
N THR A 193 27.44 11.39 21.47
CA THR A 193 26.66 10.17 21.56
C THR A 193 27.45 9.02 22.17
N ALA A 194 26.98 8.47 23.28
CA ALA A 194 27.60 7.32 23.94
C ALA A 194 27.31 6.03 23.19
N PHE A 195 26.07 5.83 22.74
CA PHE A 195 25.66 4.74 21.85
C PHE A 195 24.32 5.10 21.16
N THR A 196 23.97 4.33 20.12
CA THR A 196 22.82 4.61 19.25
C THR A 196 21.78 3.49 19.31
N GLY A 197 20.65 3.69 18.66
CA GLY A 197 19.59 2.70 18.50
C GLY A 197 19.98 1.45 17.72
N LYS A 198 21.21 1.32 17.18
CA LYS A 198 21.68 0.11 16.50
C LYS A 198 21.68 -1.12 17.42
N GLN A 199 21.83 -0.94 18.72
CA GLN A 199 21.79 -1.98 19.73
C GLN A 199 20.37 -2.30 20.24
N LEU A 200 19.34 -1.66 19.68
CA LEU A 200 17.94 -1.92 20.04
C LEU A 200 17.48 -3.22 19.36
N VAL A 201 16.92 -4.14 20.16
CA VAL A 201 16.31 -5.39 19.68
C VAL A 201 14.84 -5.21 19.41
N SER A 202 14.14 -4.53 20.33
CA SER A 202 12.71 -4.26 20.21
C SER A 202 12.33 -3.00 20.99
N ALA A 203 11.27 -2.34 20.53
CA ALA A 203 10.56 -1.31 21.27
C ALA A 203 9.11 -1.74 21.47
N GLY A 204 8.50 -1.30 22.55
CA GLY A 204 7.10 -1.53 22.86
C GLY A 204 6.53 -0.30 23.56
N ARG A 205 5.22 -0.24 23.72
CA ARG A 205 4.55 0.83 24.45
C ARG A 205 3.74 0.26 25.60
N GLN A 206 3.67 1.01 26.69
CA GLN A 206 2.83 0.69 27.82
C GLN A 206 2.28 1.95 28.48
N GLN A 207 1.18 1.80 29.22
CA GLN A 207 0.64 2.90 30.00
C GLN A 207 1.49 3.11 31.26
N GLN A 208 1.76 4.35 31.61
CA GLN A 208 2.53 4.68 32.83
C GLN A 208 1.79 4.20 34.06
N GLN A 209 2.52 3.57 35.00
CA GLN A 209 1.92 3.01 36.22
C GLN A 209 1.37 4.08 37.20
N ASN A 210 1.93 5.28 37.17
CA ASN A 210 1.61 6.36 38.12
C ASN A 210 1.03 7.63 37.43
N GLY A 211 0.54 7.51 36.17
CA GLY A 211 0.05 8.65 35.42
C GLY A 211 -0.98 8.28 34.36
N SER A 212 -1.52 9.30 33.67
CA SER A 212 -2.46 9.14 32.57
C SER A 212 -1.77 9.05 31.20
N GLY A 213 -0.43 9.10 31.15
CA GLY A 213 0.37 9.10 29.91
C GLY A 213 0.82 7.71 29.47
N TRP A 214 1.51 7.71 28.35
CA TRP A 214 2.14 6.53 27.77
C TRP A 214 3.65 6.64 27.83
N GLU A 215 4.34 5.49 27.83
CA GLU A 215 5.78 5.39 27.75
C GLU A 215 6.19 4.34 26.72
N VAL A 216 7.38 4.51 26.14
CA VAL A 216 7.94 3.57 25.18
C VAL A 216 9.07 2.79 25.84
N THR A 217 8.92 1.47 25.91
CA THR A 217 9.92 0.55 26.47
C THR A 217 10.92 0.16 25.38
N LEU A 218 12.18 0.11 25.74
CA LEU A 218 13.31 -0.26 24.89
C LEU A 218 13.96 -1.52 25.43
N ASN A 219 14.25 -2.47 24.56
CA ASN A 219 15.02 -3.67 24.90
C ASN A 219 16.30 -3.70 24.06
N PHE A 220 17.44 -3.72 24.69
CA PHE A 220 18.74 -3.73 24.07
C PHE A 220 19.29 -5.16 23.97
N ASN A 221 20.19 -5.38 23.00
CA ASN A 221 21.03 -6.57 22.99
C ASN A 221 22.06 -6.51 24.13
N ALA A 222 22.88 -7.55 24.30
CA ALA A 222 23.86 -7.64 25.38
C ALA A 222 24.84 -6.45 25.35
N GLU A 223 25.34 -6.06 24.19
CA GLU A 223 26.24 -4.91 24.00
C GLU A 223 25.59 -3.59 24.39
N GLY A 224 24.36 -3.37 23.92
CA GLY A 224 23.59 -2.17 24.24
C GLY A 224 23.24 -2.07 25.73
N GLY A 225 22.87 -3.19 26.34
CA GLY A 225 22.61 -3.25 27.79
C GLY A 225 23.85 -2.93 28.62
N GLU A 226 25.03 -3.39 28.19
CA GLU A 226 26.29 -3.05 28.83
C GLU A 226 26.64 -1.57 28.68
N LYS A 227 26.55 -1.01 27.48
CA LYS A 227 26.77 0.44 27.24
C LYS A 227 25.78 1.30 28.00
N PHE A 228 24.54 0.91 28.09
CA PHE A 228 23.52 1.62 28.87
C PHE A 228 23.81 1.60 30.38
N ALA A 229 24.27 0.43 30.89
CA ALA A 229 24.68 0.31 32.27
C ALA A 229 25.90 1.18 32.58
N GLN A 230 26.92 1.21 31.72
CA GLN A 230 28.11 2.06 31.86
C GLN A 230 27.73 3.56 31.83
N LEU A 231 26.89 3.96 30.87
CA LEU A 231 26.44 5.36 30.78
C LEU A 231 25.67 5.78 32.02
N THR A 232 24.70 4.99 32.46
CA THR A 232 23.88 5.31 33.65
C THR A 232 24.69 5.24 34.93
N GLN A 233 25.71 4.38 35.04
CA GLN A 233 26.67 4.34 36.14
C GLN A 233 27.50 5.63 36.23
N SER A 234 27.95 6.17 35.09
CA SER A 234 28.80 7.38 35.06
C SER A 234 28.09 8.62 35.58
N ILE A 235 26.77 8.71 35.46
CA ILE A 235 25.96 9.87 35.84
C ILE A 235 25.17 9.63 37.15
N ALA A 236 25.14 8.41 37.67
CA ALA A 236 24.34 8.06 38.83
C ALA A 236 24.71 8.86 40.08
N GLY A 237 23.73 9.56 40.66
CA GLY A 237 23.90 10.37 41.87
C GLY A 237 24.77 11.62 41.69
N THR A 238 25.07 12.04 40.46
CA THR A 238 25.82 13.27 40.15
C THR A 238 24.92 14.50 39.91
N GLY A 239 23.60 14.29 39.78
CA GLY A 239 22.64 15.32 39.34
C GLY A 239 22.62 15.57 37.83
N ARG A 240 23.51 14.92 37.07
CA ARG A 240 23.53 14.96 35.60
C ARG A 240 22.37 14.16 35.04
N LEU A 241 21.86 14.60 33.91
CA LEU A 241 20.74 13.96 33.21
C LEU A 241 21.24 12.98 32.16
N LEU A 242 20.47 11.91 31.96
CA LEU A 242 20.49 11.06 30.77
C LEU A 242 19.58 11.67 29.73
N GLY A 243 20.10 12.08 28.59
CA GLY A 243 19.35 12.57 27.44
C GLY A 243 19.11 11.45 26.43
N ILE A 244 17.87 11.32 26.00
CA ILE A 244 17.46 10.45 24.88
C ILE A 244 17.11 11.37 23.72
N VAL A 245 17.86 11.26 22.64
CA VAL A 245 17.81 12.13 21.47
C VAL A 245 17.33 11.31 20.29
N LEU A 246 16.36 11.83 19.55
CA LEU A 246 15.85 11.25 18.32
C LEU A 246 15.98 12.29 17.19
N ASP A 247 16.69 11.94 16.13
CA ASP A 247 16.91 12.82 14.96
C ASP A 247 17.46 14.23 15.33
N GLY A 248 18.31 14.29 16.39
CA GLY A 248 18.87 15.55 16.87
C GLY A 248 17.95 16.33 17.81
N GLU A 249 16.79 15.81 18.18
CA GLU A 249 15.87 16.41 19.13
C GLU A 249 15.85 15.64 20.45
N LEU A 250 15.91 16.36 21.59
CA LEU A 250 15.85 15.76 22.90
C LEU A 250 14.40 15.41 23.27
N ILE A 251 14.06 14.11 23.14
CA ILE A 251 12.69 13.60 23.36
C ILE A 251 12.42 13.23 24.83
N SER A 252 13.46 12.89 25.57
CA SER A 252 13.32 12.55 26.99
C SER A 252 14.60 12.83 27.74
N GLU A 253 14.47 13.18 29.02
CA GLU A 253 15.58 13.42 29.94
C GLU A 253 15.25 12.86 31.32
N ALA A 254 16.17 12.11 31.89
CA ALA A 254 15.95 11.43 33.15
C ALA A 254 17.16 11.58 34.08
N SER A 255 16.91 11.77 35.37
CA SER A 255 17.96 11.68 36.41
C SER A 255 18.19 10.23 36.79
N VAL A 256 19.45 9.85 37.01
CA VAL A 256 19.81 8.50 37.45
C VAL A 256 20.11 8.53 38.96
N GLY A 257 19.29 7.78 39.70
CA GLY A 257 19.41 7.76 41.17
C GLY A 257 20.73 7.16 41.66
N PRO A 258 21.17 7.56 42.88
CA PRO A 258 22.45 7.13 43.45
C PRO A 258 22.57 5.61 43.68
N GLN A 259 21.47 4.90 43.77
CA GLN A 259 21.43 3.43 43.89
C GLN A 259 22.08 2.71 42.69
N TYR A 260 22.15 3.35 41.53
CA TYR A 260 22.75 2.80 40.34
C TYR A 260 24.25 3.09 40.18
N LYS A 261 24.88 3.71 41.15
CA LYS A 261 26.32 4.11 41.14
C LYS A 261 27.25 2.88 41.05
N ALA A 262 26.83 1.73 41.60
CA ALA A 262 27.68 0.56 41.65
C ALA A 262 27.75 -0.21 40.31
N ALA A 263 26.63 -0.32 39.60
CA ALA A 263 26.49 -1.21 38.41
C ALA A 263 25.72 -0.56 37.26
N GLY A 264 25.26 0.67 37.36
CA GLY A 264 24.35 1.27 36.38
C GLY A 264 22.97 0.61 36.39
N ILE A 265 22.15 0.96 35.41
CA ILE A 265 20.87 0.31 35.18
C ILE A 265 21.15 -0.93 34.32
N SER A 266 21.20 -2.10 34.98
CA SER A 266 21.46 -3.40 34.34
C SER A 266 20.13 -4.04 33.89
N GLY A 267 20.20 -5.03 32.99
CA GLY A 267 19.05 -5.79 32.51
C GLY A 267 18.66 -5.49 31.07
N GLY A 268 19.32 -4.54 30.40
CA GLY A 268 19.15 -4.30 28.97
C GLY A 268 17.78 -3.69 28.61
N THR A 269 17.09 -3.08 29.57
CA THR A 269 15.80 -2.43 29.35
C THR A 269 15.83 -0.97 29.80
N ALA A 270 15.16 -0.10 29.05
CA ALA A 270 14.94 1.30 29.38
C ALA A 270 13.51 1.70 29.05
N SER A 271 13.04 2.83 29.59
CA SER A 271 11.74 3.40 29.27
C SER A 271 11.90 4.87 28.92
N ILE A 272 11.32 5.28 27.81
CA ILE A 272 11.20 6.68 27.41
C ILE A 272 9.88 7.18 27.96
N SER A 273 9.94 8.00 29.00
CA SER A 273 8.78 8.64 29.61
C SER A 273 8.69 10.10 29.18
N GLY A 274 7.47 10.58 28.98
CA GLY A 274 7.16 11.95 28.60
C GLY A 274 5.65 12.15 28.60
N ASN A 275 5.19 13.28 28.07
CA ASN A 275 3.76 13.55 27.91
C ASN A 275 3.21 12.93 26.61
N PHE A 276 3.52 11.65 26.38
CA PHE A 276 3.08 10.96 25.17
C PHE A 276 1.60 10.59 25.25
N THR A 277 0.87 10.89 24.19
CA THR A 277 -0.45 10.31 23.95
C THR A 277 -0.31 8.83 23.52
N ALA A 278 -1.40 8.10 23.44
CA ALA A 278 -1.39 6.73 22.92
C ALA A 278 -0.89 6.65 21.47
N GLU A 279 -1.12 7.71 20.72
CA GLU A 279 -0.73 7.84 19.30
C GLU A 279 0.75 8.16 19.15
N ASP A 280 1.26 9.15 19.92
CA ASP A 280 2.69 9.52 19.92
C ASP A 280 3.57 8.32 20.32
N ALA A 281 3.16 7.62 21.38
CA ALA A 281 3.88 6.43 21.83
C ALA A 281 3.84 5.30 20.79
N ARG A 282 2.75 5.17 20.01
CA ARG A 282 2.67 4.22 18.91
C ARG A 282 3.61 4.60 17.77
N ASP A 283 3.63 5.87 17.38
CA ASP A 283 4.45 6.35 16.28
C ASP A 283 5.94 6.20 16.61
N LEU A 284 6.32 6.55 17.84
CA LEU A 284 7.68 6.35 18.33
C LEU A 284 8.05 4.85 18.41
N GLU A 285 7.13 3.98 18.88
CA GLU A 285 7.33 2.52 18.85
C GLU A 285 7.59 2.03 17.41
N VAL A 286 6.78 2.48 16.44
CA VAL A 286 6.91 2.07 15.03
C VAL A 286 8.23 2.53 14.42
N GLN A 287 8.61 3.79 14.66
CA GLN A 287 9.89 4.34 14.20
C GLN A 287 11.08 3.54 14.76
N LEU A 288 11.09 3.31 16.05
CA LEU A 288 12.18 2.59 16.73
C LEU A 288 12.23 1.10 16.35
N ARG A 289 11.09 0.45 16.21
CA ARG A 289 11.02 -0.96 15.72
C ARG A 289 11.42 -1.09 14.26
N GLY A 290 11.07 -0.12 13.43
CA GLY A 290 11.49 -0.06 12.03
C GLY A 290 13.00 0.12 11.89
N GLY A 291 13.61 0.79 12.86
CA GLY A 291 15.03 1.14 12.89
C GLY A 291 15.34 2.45 12.17
N SER A 292 16.58 2.90 12.30
CA SER A 292 17.04 4.12 11.64
C SER A 292 17.15 3.92 10.12
N LEU A 293 16.76 4.94 9.37
CA LEU A 293 16.99 5.00 7.94
C LEU A 293 18.51 5.14 7.67
N PRO A 294 19.07 4.34 6.75
CA PRO A 294 20.48 4.44 6.40
C PRO A 294 20.81 5.73 5.63
N LEU A 295 19.83 6.30 4.96
CA LEU A 295 19.88 7.58 4.24
C LEU A 295 18.61 8.39 4.55
N PRO A 296 18.70 9.73 4.59
CA PRO A 296 17.53 10.59 4.76
C PRO A 296 16.57 10.41 3.58
N VAL A 297 15.29 10.56 3.85
CA VAL A 297 14.23 10.48 2.85
C VAL A 297 13.42 11.76 2.90
N GLU A 298 13.25 12.41 1.76
CA GLU A 298 12.44 13.60 1.59
C GLU A 298 11.10 13.24 0.93
N ILE A 299 10.02 13.84 1.43
CA ILE A 299 8.69 13.62 0.88
C ILE A 299 8.45 14.64 -0.22
N LEU A 300 8.45 14.19 -1.48
CA LEU A 300 8.23 15.05 -2.64
C LEU A 300 6.75 15.36 -2.87
N GLU A 301 5.89 14.37 -2.67
CA GLU A 301 4.47 14.50 -2.94
C GLU A 301 3.64 13.62 -2.01
N VAL A 302 2.55 14.19 -1.50
CA VAL A 302 1.50 13.49 -0.76
C VAL A 302 0.20 13.60 -1.53
N ARG A 303 -0.29 12.48 -2.07
CA ARG A 303 -1.55 12.43 -2.80
C ARG A 303 -2.57 11.61 -2.02
N THR A 304 -3.69 12.24 -1.65
CA THR A 304 -4.76 11.58 -0.88
C THR A 304 -5.99 11.37 -1.74
N ILE A 305 -6.54 10.16 -1.68
CA ILE A 305 -7.82 9.80 -2.31
C ILE A 305 -8.81 9.52 -1.18
N GLY A 306 -9.82 10.38 -1.07
CA GLY A 306 -10.84 10.22 -0.04
C GLY A 306 -11.63 8.91 -0.21
N PRO A 307 -12.03 8.24 0.90
CA PRO A 307 -12.77 6.98 0.85
C PRO A 307 -14.10 7.09 0.08
N SER A 308 -14.75 8.25 0.10
CA SER A 308 -15.97 8.50 -0.66
C SER A 308 -15.75 8.45 -2.17
N LEU A 309 -14.62 8.98 -2.65
CA LEU A 309 -14.24 8.90 -4.07
C LEU A 309 -13.94 7.46 -4.47
N GLY A 310 -13.22 6.71 -3.63
CA GLY A 310 -12.96 5.30 -3.87
C GLY A 310 -14.25 4.48 -3.99
N ALA A 311 -15.16 4.63 -3.06
CA ALA A 311 -16.47 3.96 -3.08
C ALA A 311 -17.31 4.30 -4.33
N GLU A 312 -17.32 5.57 -4.75
CA GLU A 312 -18.01 6.00 -5.96
C GLU A 312 -17.36 5.42 -7.22
N ASN A 313 -16.03 5.34 -7.27
CA ASN A 313 -15.30 4.71 -8.36
C ASN A 313 -15.64 3.22 -8.48
N VAL A 314 -15.69 2.48 -7.36
CA VAL A 314 -16.12 1.07 -7.34
C VAL A 314 -17.55 0.93 -7.88
N ARG A 315 -18.47 1.77 -7.39
CA ARG A 315 -19.88 1.73 -7.82
C ARG A 315 -20.01 2.00 -9.32
N ARG A 316 -19.36 3.04 -9.84
CA ARG A 316 -19.40 3.38 -11.28
C ARG A 316 -18.78 2.29 -12.13
N SER A 317 -17.64 1.74 -11.72
CA SER A 317 -16.97 0.64 -12.41
C SER A 317 -17.83 -0.62 -12.45
N LEU A 318 -18.50 -0.96 -11.34
CA LEU A 318 -19.42 -2.09 -11.29
C LEU A 318 -20.62 -1.91 -12.22
N ILE A 319 -21.23 -0.72 -12.22
CA ILE A 319 -22.33 -0.37 -13.14
C ILE A 319 -21.84 -0.49 -14.59
N ALA A 320 -20.67 0.04 -14.93
CA ALA A 320 -20.10 -0.04 -16.26
C ALA A 320 -19.85 -1.49 -16.69
N ALA A 321 -19.26 -2.31 -15.81
CA ALA A 321 -19.01 -3.74 -16.10
C ALA A 321 -20.30 -4.52 -16.31
N LEU A 322 -21.29 -4.35 -15.43
CA LEU A 322 -22.59 -5.03 -15.53
C LEU A 322 -23.39 -4.57 -16.75
N SER A 323 -23.41 -3.26 -17.04
CA SER A 323 -24.09 -2.74 -18.23
C SER A 323 -23.43 -3.22 -19.54
N GLY A 324 -22.09 -3.23 -19.58
CA GLY A 324 -21.34 -3.77 -20.70
C GLY A 324 -21.64 -5.26 -20.94
N LEU A 325 -21.57 -6.07 -19.87
CA LEU A 325 -21.91 -7.50 -19.94
C LEU A 325 -23.35 -7.75 -20.40
N PHE A 326 -24.29 -6.96 -19.89
CA PHE A 326 -25.71 -7.04 -20.28
C PHE A 326 -25.94 -6.70 -21.76
N LEU A 327 -25.36 -5.60 -22.26
CA LEU A 327 -25.46 -5.20 -23.66
C LEU A 327 -24.84 -6.24 -24.58
N VAL A 328 -23.68 -6.76 -24.25
CA VAL A 328 -23.03 -7.85 -24.99
C VAL A 328 -23.88 -9.10 -24.94
N GLY A 329 -24.47 -9.46 -23.81
CA GLY A 329 -25.38 -10.59 -23.68
C GLY A 329 -26.60 -10.47 -24.60
N ILE A 330 -27.25 -9.32 -24.64
CA ILE A 330 -28.37 -9.04 -25.56
C ILE A 330 -27.91 -9.17 -27.00
N PHE A 331 -26.79 -8.55 -27.37
CA PHE A 331 -26.23 -8.66 -28.73
C PHE A 331 -26.02 -10.11 -29.16
N MET A 332 -25.38 -10.91 -28.28
CA MET A 332 -25.12 -12.32 -28.57
C MET A 332 -26.40 -13.14 -28.72
N LEU A 333 -27.42 -12.93 -27.90
CA LEU A 333 -28.70 -13.60 -27.97
C LEU A 333 -29.46 -13.26 -29.27
N LEU A 334 -29.46 -11.98 -29.65
CA LEU A 334 -30.16 -11.52 -30.85
C LEU A 334 -29.51 -12.03 -32.15
N ILE A 335 -28.17 -11.99 -32.25
CA ILE A 335 -27.43 -12.31 -33.47
C ILE A 335 -27.16 -13.81 -33.59
N TYR A 336 -26.81 -14.49 -32.47
CA TYR A 336 -26.36 -15.89 -32.49
C TYR A 336 -27.37 -16.87 -31.87
N ARG A 337 -28.52 -16.38 -31.39
CA ARG A 337 -29.61 -17.22 -30.90
C ARG A 337 -29.13 -18.26 -29.86
N LEU A 338 -29.28 -19.57 -30.15
CA LEU A 338 -28.87 -20.63 -29.23
C LEU A 338 -27.37 -20.64 -28.97
N ALA A 339 -26.55 -20.41 -29.99
CA ALA A 339 -25.10 -20.26 -29.80
C ALA A 339 -24.77 -19.05 -28.94
N GLY A 340 -25.51 -17.93 -29.09
CA GLY A 340 -25.41 -16.76 -28.24
C GLY A 340 -25.75 -17.04 -26.80
N ALA A 341 -26.78 -17.86 -26.51
CA ALA A 341 -27.10 -18.26 -25.13
C ALA A 341 -25.95 -19.07 -24.49
N VAL A 342 -25.29 -19.94 -25.26
CA VAL A 342 -24.09 -20.65 -24.79
C VAL A 342 -22.94 -19.71 -24.57
N ALA A 343 -22.73 -18.70 -25.42
CA ALA A 343 -21.70 -17.70 -25.21
C ALA A 343 -21.93 -16.86 -23.94
N VAL A 344 -23.17 -16.45 -23.67
CA VAL A 344 -23.51 -15.71 -22.44
C VAL A 344 -23.20 -16.56 -21.19
N MET A 345 -23.52 -17.87 -21.26
CA MET A 345 -23.19 -18.80 -20.17
C MET A 345 -21.67 -18.98 -20.01
N ALA A 346 -20.94 -19.13 -21.11
CA ALA A 346 -19.47 -19.19 -21.09
C ALA A 346 -18.84 -17.89 -20.60
N LEU A 347 -19.41 -16.73 -20.93
CA LEU A 347 -18.98 -15.42 -20.49
C LEU A 347 -19.20 -15.21 -18.98
N SER A 348 -20.32 -15.74 -18.45
CA SER A 348 -20.57 -15.74 -17.00
C SER A 348 -19.54 -16.61 -16.26
N LEU A 349 -19.19 -17.78 -16.80
CA LEU A 349 -18.11 -18.62 -16.26
C LEU A 349 -16.76 -17.92 -16.37
N TYR A 350 -16.50 -17.25 -17.47
CA TYR A 350 -15.29 -16.44 -17.66
C TYR A 350 -15.15 -15.38 -16.59
N ALA A 351 -16.20 -14.58 -16.35
CA ALA A 351 -16.18 -13.54 -15.31
C ALA A 351 -15.94 -14.13 -13.92
N LEU A 352 -16.61 -15.26 -13.60
CA LEU A 352 -16.44 -15.96 -12.35
C LEU A 352 -14.98 -16.46 -12.16
N PHE A 353 -14.41 -17.08 -13.17
CA PHE A 353 -13.03 -17.59 -13.12
C PHE A 353 -12.01 -16.45 -13.01
N ASN A 354 -12.22 -15.34 -13.72
CA ASN A 354 -11.35 -14.16 -13.60
C ASN A 354 -11.31 -13.62 -12.18
N LEU A 355 -12.47 -13.36 -11.60
CA LEU A 355 -12.56 -12.86 -10.23
C LEU A 355 -11.94 -13.85 -9.23
N ALA A 356 -12.16 -15.15 -9.40
CA ALA A 356 -11.57 -16.17 -8.56
C ALA A 356 -10.04 -16.22 -8.67
N VAL A 357 -9.49 -16.06 -9.88
CA VAL A 357 -8.03 -15.99 -10.08
C VAL A 357 -7.46 -14.72 -9.47
N TYR A 358 -8.15 -13.56 -9.56
CA TYR A 358 -7.70 -12.32 -8.91
C TYR A 358 -7.70 -12.43 -7.39
N ALA A 359 -8.65 -13.16 -6.81
CA ALA A 359 -8.67 -13.41 -5.37
C ALA A 359 -7.59 -14.42 -4.92
N LEU A 360 -7.27 -15.41 -5.76
CA LEU A 360 -6.28 -16.45 -5.44
C LEU A 360 -4.84 -15.97 -5.62
N ILE A 361 -4.58 -15.24 -6.73
CA ILE A 361 -3.31 -14.55 -6.95
C ILE A 361 -3.56 -13.12 -6.46
N PRO A 362 -2.95 -12.65 -5.37
CA PRO A 362 -3.28 -11.36 -4.77
C PRO A 362 -2.97 -10.20 -5.72
N VAL A 363 -3.81 -10.05 -6.77
CA VAL A 363 -3.73 -8.95 -7.73
C VAL A 363 -4.48 -7.76 -7.17
N THR A 364 -3.78 -6.69 -6.93
CA THR A 364 -4.39 -5.43 -6.50
C THR A 364 -5.22 -4.82 -7.64
N LEU A 365 -6.54 -4.81 -7.48
CA LEU A 365 -7.47 -4.23 -8.44
C LEU A 365 -7.46 -2.70 -8.33
N THR A 366 -6.95 -2.04 -9.37
CA THR A 366 -6.95 -0.59 -9.55
C THR A 366 -7.99 -0.18 -10.59
N LEU A 367 -8.31 1.11 -10.74
CA LEU A 367 -9.20 1.59 -11.81
C LEU A 367 -8.74 1.11 -13.20
N PRO A 368 -7.46 1.25 -13.61
CA PRO A 368 -6.96 0.66 -14.85
C PRO A 368 -7.09 -0.87 -14.88
N GLY A 369 -6.89 -1.54 -13.73
CA GLY A 369 -7.07 -2.99 -13.64
C GLY A 369 -8.51 -3.43 -13.94
N ILE A 370 -9.51 -2.71 -13.45
CA ILE A 370 -10.92 -2.95 -13.80
C ILE A 370 -11.17 -2.67 -15.29
N ALA A 371 -10.57 -1.61 -15.85
CA ALA A 371 -10.65 -1.35 -17.29
C ALA A 371 -10.05 -2.49 -18.12
N GLY A 372 -8.92 -3.06 -17.70
CA GLY A 372 -8.32 -4.26 -18.28
C GLY A 372 -9.25 -5.48 -18.22
N PHE A 373 -9.92 -5.69 -17.10
CA PHE A 373 -10.94 -6.74 -16.95
C PHE A 373 -12.12 -6.52 -17.91
N ILE A 374 -12.67 -5.32 -17.99
CA ILE A 374 -13.79 -5.00 -18.92
C ILE A 374 -13.36 -5.20 -20.38
N LEU A 375 -12.16 -4.76 -20.74
CA LEU A 375 -11.61 -4.97 -22.08
C LEU A 375 -11.46 -6.46 -22.41
N SER A 376 -10.99 -7.26 -21.44
CA SER A 376 -10.83 -8.70 -21.62
C SER A 376 -12.18 -9.45 -21.80
N ILE A 377 -13.28 -8.94 -21.24
CA ILE A 377 -14.64 -9.41 -21.51
C ILE A 377 -14.96 -9.28 -23.02
N GLY A 378 -14.63 -8.13 -23.62
CA GLY A 378 -14.81 -7.92 -25.07
C GLY A 378 -14.06 -8.96 -25.89
N MET A 379 -12.79 -9.20 -25.58
CA MET A 379 -11.97 -10.21 -26.27
C MET A 379 -12.49 -11.65 -26.08
N ALA A 380 -13.04 -11.96 -24.90
CA ALA A 380 -13.65 -13.27 -24.67
C ALA A 380 -14.89 -13.50 -25.55
N VAL A 381 -15.63 -12.43 -25.84
CA VAL A 381 -16.77 -12.47 -26.76
C VAL A 381 -16.30 -12.60 -28.19
N ASP A 382 -15.26 -11.86 -28.60
CA ASP A 382 -14.71 -11.92 -29.98
C ASP A 382 -14.30 -13.33 -30.38
N ALA A 383 -13.65 -14.07 -29.47
CA ALA A 383 -13.32 -15.47 -29.72
C ALA A 383 -14.55 -16.31 -30.00
N ASN A 384 -15.64 -16.12 -29.25
CA ASN A 384 -16.90 -16.84 -29.49
C ASN A 384 -17.59 -16.41 -30.79
N VAL A 385 -17.56 -15.10 -31.09
CA VAL A 385 -18.11 -14.56 -32.38
C VAL A 385 -17.39 -15.19 -33.56
N LEU A 386 -16.04 -15.24 -33.51
CA LEU A 386 -15.27 -15.85 -34.62
C LEU A 386 -15.60 -17.33 -34.82
N ILE A 387 -15.71 -18.09 -33.72
CA ILE A 387 -16.12 -19.50 -33.76
C ILE A 387 -17.52 -19.63 -34.38
N PHE A 388 -18.48 -18.81 -33.95
CA PHE A 388 -19.86 -18.92 -34.40
C PHE A 388 -20.04 -18.49 -35.86
N GLU A 389 -19.33 -17.52 -36.35
CA GLU A 389 -19.34 -17.17 -37.77
C GLU A 389 -18.77 -18.30 -38.61
N ARG A 390 -17.69 -18.96 -38.20
CA ARG A 390 -17.18 -20.15 -38.88
C ARG A 390 -18.20 -21.29 -38.89
N ILE A 391 -18.89 -21.53 -37.78
CA ILE A 391 -19.98 -22.52 -37.71
C ILE A 391 -21.10 -22.17 -38.69
N LYS A 392 -21.50 -20.90 -38.78
CA LYS A 392 -22.53 -20.44 -39.74
C LYS A 392 -22.08 -20.63 -41.18
N ASP A 393 -20.84 -20.33 -41.50
CA ASP A 393 -20.28 -20.50 -42.83
C ASP A 393 -20.29 -21.99 -43.25
N GLU A 394 -19.93 -22.90 -42.36
CA GLU A 394 -19.97 -24.33 -42.59
C GLU A 394 -21.42 -24.85 -42.77
N LEU A 395 -22.38 -24.31 -42.02
CA LEU A 395 -23.79 -24.60 -42.19
C LEU A 395 -24.32 -24.11 -43.55
N ARG A 396 -23.90 -22.92 -44.03
CA ARG A 396 -24.23 -22.38 -45.35
C ARG A 396 -23.67 -23.23 -46.50
N ARG A 397 -22.51 -23.90 -46.25
CA ARG A 397 -21.92 -24.87 -47.21
C ARG A 397 -22.65 -26.21 -47.25
N GLY A 398 -23.69 -26.41 -46.42
CA GLY A 398 -24.50 -27.61 -46.37
C GLY A 398 -23.96 -28.73 -45.49
N ASN A 399 -22.96 -28.46 -44.65
CA ASN A 399 -22.45 -29.43 -43.70
C ASN A 399 -23.46 -29.69 -42.57
N THR A 400 -23.42 -30.90 -42.00
CA THR A 400 -24.25 -31.23 -40.83
C THR A 400 -23.86 -30.39 -39.62
N LEU A 401 -24.80 -30.08 -38.73
CA LEU A 401 -24.58 -29.22 -37.57
C LEU A 401 -23.41 -29.69 -36.71
N ILE A 402 -23.28 -30.99 -36.46
CA ILE A 402 -22.18 -31.54 -35.64
C ILE A 402 -20.83 -31.31 -36.32
N ARG A 403 -20.75 -31.55 -37.64
CA ARG A 403 -19.53 -31.31 -38.43
C ARG A 403 -19.20 -29.83 -38.48
N SER A 404 -20.19 -28.97 -38.70
CA SER A 404 -20.00 -27.50 -38.71
C SER A 404 -19.44 -26.97 -37.39
N ILE A 405 -19.89 -27.51 -36.25
CA ILE A 405 -19.34 -27.15 -34.94
C ILE A 405 -17.87 -27.58 -34.84
N GLU A 406 -17.53 -28.83 -35.19
CA GLU A 406 -16.14 -29.30 -35.07
C GLU A 406 -15.19 -28.53 -36.01
N THR A 407 -15.60 -28.33 -37.28
CA THR A 407 -14.80 -27.58 -38.25
C THR A 407 -14.67 -26.11 -37.86
N GLY A 408 -15.77 -25.47 -37.38
CA GLY A 408 -15.76 -24.08 -36.95
C GLY A 408 -14.78 -23.82 -35.81
N PHE A 409 -14.71 -24.70 -34.81
CA PHE A 409 -13.71 -24.61 -33.74
C PHE A 409 -12.29 -24.84 -34.28
N SER A 410 -12.07 -25.77 -35.20
CA SER A 410 -10.76 -26.06 -35.76
C SER A 410 -10.24 -24.92 -36.64
N GLU A 411 -11.08 -24.32 -37.47
CA GLU A 411 -10.69 -23.20 -38.34
C GLU A 411 -10.51 -21.90 -37.61
N ALA A 412 -11.29 -21.64 -36.56
CA ALA A 412 -11.14 -20.45 -35.74
C ALA A 412 -9.91 -20.48 -34.79
N PHE A 413 -9.42 -21.69 -34.47
CA PHE A 413 -8.39 -21.90 -33.46
C PHE A 413 -7.13 -21.08 -33.71
N SER A 414 -6.52 -21.14 -34.90
CA SER A 414 -5.27 -20.40 -35.18
C SER A 414 -5.45 -18.89 -35.05
N SER A 415 -6.54 -18.36 -35.65
CA SER A 415 -6.81 -16.90 -35.56
C SER A 415 -7.05 -16.42 -34.15
N ILE A 416 -7.72 -17.21 -33.30
CA ILE A 416 -7.93 -16.86 -31.88
C ILE A 416 -6.63 -16.89 -31.14
N VAL A 417 -5.80 -17.94 -31.31
CA VAL A 417 -4.50 -18.04 -30.61
C VAL A 417 -3.56 -16.92 -31.03
N ASP A 418 -3.47 -16.60 -32.32
CA ASP A 418 -2.62 -15.54 -32.83
C ASP A 418 -3.02 -14.17 -32.28
N GLY A 419 -4.32 -13.84 -32.24
CA GLY A 419 -4.83 -12.60 -31.67
C GLY A 419 -4.58 -12.50 -30.14
N HIS A 420 -4.75 -13.60 -29.42
CA HIS A 420 -4.48 -13.64 -27.99
C HIS A 420 -2.98 -13.56 -27.69
N LEU A 421 -2.13 -14.21 -28.51
CA LEU A 421 -0.68 -14.18 -28.33
C LEU A 421 -0.11 -12.77 -28.51
N THR A 422 -0.56 -12.01 -29.51
CA THR A 422 -0.13 -10.61 -29.71
C THR A 422 -0.50 -9.74 -28.51
N THR A 423 -1.70 -9.93 -27.95
CA THR A 423 -2.13 -9.21 -26.75
C THR A 423 -1.31 -9.62 -25.54
N LEU A 424 -1.01 -10.91 -25.34
CA LEU A 424 -0.18 -11.39 -24.25
C LEU A 424 1.25 -10.84 -24.31
N ILE A 425 1.86 -10.72 -25.50
CA ILE A 425 3.17 -10.08 -25.69
C ILE A 425 3.11 -8.62 -25.25
N SER A 426 2.07 -7.88 -25.65
CA SER A 426 1.87 -6.50 -25.22
C SER A 426 1.68 -6.39 -23.71
N CYS A 427 0.88 -7.28 -23.09
CA CYS A 427 0.71 -7.34 -21.64
C CYS A 427 2.03 -7.65 -20.92
N ALA A 428 2.84 -8.57 -21.45
CA ALA A 428 4.14 -8.89 -20.88
C ALA A 428 5.08 -7.67 -20.93
N ALA A 429 5.16 -6.97 -22.06
CA ALA A 429 5.95 -5.74 -22.17
C ALA A 429 5.50 -4.67 -21.17
N LEU A 430 4.19 -4.43 -21.04
CA LEU A 430 3.64 -3.48 -20.07
C LEU A 430 3.86 -3.91 -18.62
N PHE A 431 3.85 -5.23 -18.34
CA PHE A 431 4.08 -5.75 -16.99
C PHE A 431 5.53 -5.62 -16.54
N PHE A 432 6.49 -5.91 -17.42
CA PHE A 432 7.92 -5.86 -17.08
C PHE A 432 8.50 -4.44 -17.16
N LEU A 433 8.08 -3.63 -18.13
CA LEU A 433 8.59 -2.28 -18.35
C LEU A 433 7.73 -1.19 -17.72
N GLY A 434 6.47 -1.48 -17.39
CA GLY A 434 5.55 -0.52 -16.79
C GLY A 434 5.76 -0.34 -15.29
N THR A 435 5.19 0.73 -14.75
CA THR A 435 5.21 1.05 -13.32
C THR A 435 3.79 1.08 -12.74
N GLY A 436 3.65 0.86 -11.44
CA GLY A 436 2.43 1.09 -10.66
C GLY A 436 1.14 0.63 -11.34
N LEU A 437 0.30 1.60 -11.70
CA LEU A 437 -1.03 1.37 -12.29
C LEU A 437 -1.01 0.60 -13.61
N VAL A 438 0.04 0.78 -14.42
CA VAL A 438 0.19 0.10 -15.72
C VAL A 438 0.44 -1.40 -15.53
N LYS A 439 1.21 -1.78 -14.50
CA LYS A 439 1.42 -3.21 -14.16
C LYS A 439 0.11 -3.89 -13.77
N GLY A 440 -0.72 -3.20 -12.96
CA GLY A 440 -2.04 -3.71 -12.57
C GLY A 440 -2.96 -3.95 -13.77
N PHE A 441 -3.02 -2.99 -14.70
CA PHE A 441 -3.74 -3.14 -15.96
C PHE A 441 -3.23 -4.32 -16.79
N ALA A 442 -1.91 -4.42 -16.98
CA ALA A 442 -1.28 -5.47 -17.76
C ALA A 442 -1.52 -6.87 -17.17
N ALA A 443 -1.44 -7.00 -15.82
CA ALA A 443 -1.69 -8.24 -15.11
C ALA A 443 -3.16 -8.70 -15.29
N THR A 444 -4.11 -7.81 -15.02
CA THR A 444 -5.55 -8.15 -15.14
C THR A 444 -5.94 -8.46 -16.56
N LEU A 445 -5.45 -7.70 -17.54
CA LEU A 445 -5.69 -7.96 -18.96
C LEU A 445 -5.06 -9.29 -19.39
N GLY A 446 -3.80 -9.55 -19.02
CA GLY A 446 -3.09 -10.78 -19.38
C GLY A 446 -3.76 -12.05 -18.82
N ILE A 447 -4.17 -12.04 -17.54
CA ILE A 447 -4.94 -13.11 -16.92
C ILE A 447 -6.27 -13.29 -17.65
N GLY A 448 -6.97 -12.18 -17.96
CA GLY A 448 -8.21 -12.18 -18.70
C GLY A 448 -8.07 -12.84 -20.07
N VAL A 449 -7.02 -12.52 -20.82
CA VAL A 449 -6.72 -13.11 -22.13
C VAL A 449 -6.49 -14.62 -22.04
N LEU A 450 -5.72 -15.08 -21.06
CA LEU A 450 -5.48 -16.51 -20.84
C LEU A 450 -6.77 -17.26 -20.51
N LEU A 451 -7.59 -16.68 -19.63
CA LEU A 451 -8.88 -17.28 -19.26
C LEU A 451 -9.90 -17.22 -20.39
N SER A 452 -9.89 -16.18 -21.24
CA SER A 452 -10.76 -16.10 -22.41
C SER A 452 -10.46 -17.21 -23.41
N LEU A 453 -9.18 -17.49 -23.64
CA LEU A 453 -8.75 -18.61 -24.49
C LEU A 453 -9.25 -19.95 -23.94
N PHE A 454 -9.10 -20.17 -22.64
CA PHE A 454 -9.60 -21.38 -21.98
C PHE A 454 -11.12 -21.50 -22.09
N THR A 455 -11.87 -20.44 -21.79
CA THR A 455 -13.33 -20.48 -21.80
C THR A 455 -13.90 -20.61 -23.21
N ALA A 456 -13.35 -19.90 -24.19
CA ALA A 456 -13.80 -20.01 -25.60
C ALA A 456 -13.54 -21.40 -26.18
N LEU A 457 -12.33 -21.92 -26.02
CA LEU A 457 -11.95 -23.21 -26.65
C LEU A 457 -12.44 -24.43 -25.87
N THR A 458 -12.54 -24.35 -24.55
CA THR A 458 -12.91 -25.50 -23.70
C THR A 458 -14.35 -25.42 -23.22
N CYS A 459 -14.73 -24.32 -22.53
CA CYS A 459 -16.05 -24.21 -21.92
C CYS A 459 -17.14 -24.09 -23.01
N THR A 460 -17.01 -23.18 -23.97
CA THR A 460 -18.00 -22.99 -25.03
C THR A 460 -18.16 -24.26 -25.88
N ARG A 461 -17.03 -24.90 -26.24
CA ARG A 461 -17.06 -26.16 -27.01
C ARG A 461 -17.78 -27.27 -26.24
N THR A 462 -17.48 -27.42 -24.95
CA THR A 462 -18.10 -28.45 -24.11
C THR A 462 -19.58 -28.18 -23.91
N LEU A 463 -19.98 -26.93 -23.65
CA LEU A 463 -21.38 -26.54 -23.52
C LEU A 463 -22.17 -26.78 -24.81
N LEU A 464 -21.63 -26.37 -25.95
CA LEU A 464 -22.28 -26.66 -27.27
C LEU A 464 -22.45 -28.15 -27.51
N ARG A 465 -21.42 -28.95 -27.30
CA ARG A 465 -21.49 -30.40 -27.45
C ARG A 465 -22.48 -31.04 -26.48
N PHE A 466 -22.55 -30.56 -25.25
CA PHE A 466 -23.52 -31.02 -24.24
C PHE A 466 -24.95 -30.71 -24.69
N LEU A 467 -25.23 -29.48 -25.15
CA LEU A 467 -26.54 -29.10 -25.66
C LEU A 467 -26.94 -29.95 -26.91
N MET A 468 -25.96 -30.28 -27.76
CA MET A 468 -26.22 -31.15 -28.93
C MET A 468 -26.52 -32.61 -28.56
N SER A 469 -26.36 -33.02 -27.29
CA SER A 469 -26.82 -34.34 -26.83
C SER A 469 -28.33 -34.44 -26.76
N TYR A 470 -29.03 -33.30 -26.66
CA TYR A 470 -30.51 -33.25 -26.64
C TYR A 470 -31.07 -33.11 -28.07
N GLN A 471 -31.86 -34.09 -28.51
CA GLN A 471 -32.42 -34.13 -29.90
C GLN A 471 -33.24 -32.89 -30.26
N GLY A 472 -33.99 -32.31 -29.34
CA GLY A 472 -34.83 -31.14 -29.57
C GLY A 472 -34.04 -29.85 -29.91
N LEU A 473 -32.76 -29.76 -29.55
CA LEU A 473 -31.90 -28.60 -29.80
C LEU A 473 -31.02 -28.75 -31.05
N ARG A 474 -30.95 -29.94 -31.67
CA ARG A 474 -30.17 -30.23 -32.89
C ARG A 474 -30.77 -29.67 -34.17
N ARG A 475 -31.37 -28.50 -34.11
CA ARG A 475 -31.97 -27.89 -35.30
C ARG A 475 -31.03 -26.82 -35.86
N PRO A 476 -30.62 -26.90 -37.18
CA PRO A 476 -29.80 -25.86 -37.79
C PRO A 476 -30.43 -24.47 -37.71
N THR A 477 -31.77 -24.39 -37.67
CA THR A 477 -32.53 -23.15 -37.50
C THR A 477 -32.24 -22.41 -36.17
N ASN A 478 -31.72 -23.10 -35.16
CA ASN A 478 -31.31 -22.51 -33.90
C ASN A 478 -29.98 -21.71 -33.99
N PHE A 479 -29.21 -21.94 -35.08
CA PHE A 479 -27.91 -21.29 -35.33
C PHE A 479 -28.01 -20.31 -36.50
N LEU A 480 -28.81 -20.65 -37.53
CA LEU A 480 -28.97 -19.86 -38.74
C LEU A 480 -30.45 -19.66 -39.04
N PRO A 481 -30.90 -18.49 -39.53
CA PRO A 481 -32.26 -18.31 -40.00
C PRO A 481 -32.58 -19.30 -41.15
N ALA A 482 -33.78 -19.88 -41.14
CA ALA A 482 -34.20 -20.88 -42.15
C ALA A 482 -34.00 -20.41 -43.60
N ARG A 483 -34.12 -19.10 -43.86
CA ARG A 483 -33.93 -18.46 -45.17
C ARG A 483 -32.48 -18.54 -45.70
N GLN A 484 -31.50 -18.85 -44.84
CA GLN A 484 -30.07 -18.92 -45.16
C GLN A 484 -29.55 -20.38 -45.20
N LEU A 485 -30.39 -21.34 -44.88
CA LEU A 485 -30.03 -22.75 -44.98
C LEU A 485 -30.16 -23.24 -46.43
N PRO A 486 -29.19 -24.02 -46.95
CA PRO A 486 -29.31 -24.65 -48.27
C PRO A 486 -30.48 -25.63 -48.27
N THR A 487 -31.17 -25.73 -49.39
CA THR A 487 -32.39 -26.54 -49.58
C THR A 487 -32.17 -28.05 -49.37
N THR A 488 -30.92 -28.49 -49.28
CA THR A 488 -30.48 -29.88 -49.09
C THR A 488 -30.22 -30.28 -47.65
N ALA A 489 -30.40 -29.38 -46.66
CA ALA A 489 -30.09 -29.60 -45.25
C ALA A 489 -31.33 -29.93 -44.39
N SER A 490 -32.36 -30.56 -44.93
CA SER A 490 -33.55 -31.06 -44.24
C SER A 490 -33.38 -32.48 -43.72
#